data_9a4ad5234e513dddcdb501362ded2016
#
_entry.id   9a4ad5234e513dddcdb501362ded2016
#
_cell.length_a   1.000
_cell.length_b   1.000
_cell.length_c   1.000
_cell.angle_alpha   90.00
_cell.angle_beta   90.00
_cell.angle_gamma   90.00
#
_symmetry.space_group_name_H-M   'P 1'
#
loop_
_entity.id
_entity.type
_entity.pdbx_description
1 polymer ?
#
loop_
_entity_poly.entity_id
_entity_poly.type
_entity_poly.pdbx_seq_one_letter_code
_entity_poly.pdbx_strand_id
1 'polypeptide(L)'
;MNEIKKAALHTIDAHANTFTAISDAIWDEPELSLKEFKAAALYTDALEKLGFTVQKNLCGIETAFSGSYGSGRPVIGILGEFDALSGLSQQSGAAEVQSVTPGGNGHGCGHNLLGA
;
A
#
# COMPACT_ATOMS: atom_id res chain seq x y z
N MET A 1 25.84 -10.63 -7.89
CA MET A 1 24.81 -10.25 -6.88
C MET A 1 25.06 -11.10 -5.65
N ASN A 2 25.11 -10.49 -4.46
CA ASN A 2 25.36 -11.27 -3.24
C ASN A 2 24.11 -12.08 -2.82
N GLU A 3 24.27 -13.08 -1.95
CA GLU A 3 23.21 -14.01 -1.55
C GLU A 3 22.03 -13.28 -0.83
N ILE A 4 22.30 -12.22 -0.08
CA ILE A 4 21.26 -11.42 0.59
C ILE A 4 20.33 -10.77 -0.43
N LYS A 5 20.89 -10.18 -1.50
CA LYS A 5 20.10 -9.58 -2.58
C LYS A 5 19.27 -10.61 -3.34
N LYS A 6 19.84 -11.79 -3.59
CA LYS A 6 19.09 -12.89 -4.22
C LYS A 6 17.93 -13.36 -3.36
N ALA A 7 18.15 -13.51 -2.05
CA ALA A 7 17.10 -13.88 -1.10
C ALA A 7 15.98 -12.83 -1.06
N ALA A 8 16.32 -11.55 -1.03
CA ALA A 8 15.34 -10.47 -1.07
C ALA A 8 14.48 -10.50 -2.34
N LEU A 9 15.09 -10.64 -3.52
CA LEU A 9 14.36 -10.74 -4.77
C LEU A 9 13.46 -11.98 -4.82
N HIS A 10 13.97 -13.12 -4.38
CA HIS A 10 13.17 -14.35 -4.30
C HIS A 10 11.96 -14.20 -3.37
N THR A 11 12.13 -13.51 -2.23
CA THR A 11 11.03 -13.23 -1.32
C THR A 11 9.97 -12.33 -1.96
N ILE A 12 10.38 -11.29 -2.69
CA ILE A 12 9.46 -10.41 -3.43
C ILE A 12 8.68 -11.23 -4.47
N ASP A 13 9.37 -12.04 -5.28
CA ASP A 13 8.73 -12.87 -6.29
C ASP A 13 7.75 -13.87 -5.67
N ALA A 14 8.10 -14.48 -4.54
CA ALA A 14 7.24 -15.43 -3.84
C ALA A 14 5.95 -14.79 -3.29
N HIS A 15 5.96 -13.50 -2.98
CA HIS A 15 4.81 -12.75 -2.47
C HIS A 15 4.15 -11.83 -3.52
N ALA A 16 4.58 -11.88 -4.78
CA ALA A 16 4.09 -10.99 -5.84
C ALA A 16 2.56 -10.94 -5.94
N ASN A 17 1.90 -12.10 -5.88
CA ASN A 17 0.44 -12.17 -5.93
C ASN A 17 -0.24 -11.47 -4.74
N THR A 18 0.37 -11.48 -3.57
CA THR A 18 -0.14 -10.78 -2.40
C THR A 18 -0.04 -9.27 -2.59
N PHE A 19 1.10 -8.79 -3.06
CA PHE A 19 1.33 -7.35 -3.28
C PHE A 19 0.44 -6.80 -4.39
N THR A 20 0.33 -7.52 -5.52
CA THR A 20 -0.56 -7.10 -6.61
C THR A 20 -2.03 -7.10 -6.19
N ALA A 21 -2.49 -8.10 -5.44
CA ALA A 21 -3.86 -8.15 -4.95
C ALA A 21 -4.19 -6.98 -4.00
N ILE A 22 -3.26 -6.57 -3.14
CA ILE A 22 -3.44 -5.38 -2.28
C ILE A 22 -3.51 -4.12 -3.14
N SER A 23 -2.57 -3.95 -4.07
CA SER A 23 -2.54 -2.80 -4.97
C SER A 23 -3.81 -2.67 -5.80
N ASP A 24 -4.31 -3.78 -6.36
CA ASP A 24 -5.52 -3.80 -7.17
C ASP A 24 -6.77 -3.47 -6.33
N ALA A 25 -6.88 -4.02 -5.13
CA ALA A 25 -7.99 -3.72 -4.23
C ALA A 25 -8.02 -2.25 -3.80
N ILE A 26 -6.86 -1.62 -3.60
CA ILE A 26 -6.75 -0.19 -3.28
C ILE A 26 -7.07 0.66 -4.51
N TRP A 27 -6.64 0.23 -5.71
CA TRP A 27 -7.01 0.89 -6.97
C TRP A 27 -8.52 0.91 -7.19
N ASP A 28 -9.20 -0.20 -6.91
CA ASP A 28 -10.64 -0.35 -7.14
C ASP A 28 -11.49 0.48 -6.15
N GLU A 29 -10.97 0.75 -4.97
CA GLU A 29 -11.63 1.53 -3.92
C GLU A 29 -10.77 2.72 -3.47
N PRO A 30 -10.59 3.76 -4.30
CA PRO A 30 -9.68 4.85 -4.02
C PRO A 30 -10.21 5.77 -2.90
N GLU A 31 -9.51 5.79 -1.78
CA GLU A 31 -9.83 6.58 -0.59
C GLU A 31 -8.93 7.80 -0.48
N LEU A 32 -9.50 8.96 -0.13
CA LEU A 32 -8.75 10.19 0.05
C LEU A 32 -7.95 10.19 1.35
N SER A 33 -6.95 11.08 1.41
CA SER A 33 -6.10 11.29 2.58
C SER A 33 -6.93 11.45 3.87
N LEU A 34 -6.51 10.78 4.94
CA LEU A 34 -7.16 10.68 6.25
C LEU A 34 -8.51 9.91 6.23
N LYS A 35 -8.85 9.26 5.14
CA LYS A 35 -10.07 8.45 4.95
C LYS A 35 -9.76 7.06 4.39
N GLU A 36 -8.51 6.64 4.38
CA GLU A 36 -8.00 5.41 3.79
C GLU A 36 -8.24 4.20 4.70
N PHE A 37 -9.46 4.03 5.21
CA PHE A 37 -9.77 3.01 6.22
C PHE A 37 -9.63 1.58 5.69
N LYS A 38 -10.08 1.33 4.46
CA LYS A 38 -9.98 0.02 3.82
C LYS A 38 -8.54 -0.30 3.43
N ALA A 39 -7.85 0.66 2.82
CA ALA A 39 -6.46 0.51 2.46
C ALA A 39 -5.58 0.25 3.70
N ALA A 40 -5.76 1.02 4.78
CA ALA A 40 -5.06 0.81 6.05
C ALA A 40 -5.33 -0.58 6.64
N ALA A 41 -6.58 -1.08 6.55
CA ALA A 41 -6.94 -2.42 7.00
C ALA A 41 -6.21 -3.49 6.18
N LEU A 42 -6.21 -3.39 4.84
CA LEU A 42 -5.51 -4.33 3.97
C LEU A 42 -4.02 -4.43 4.29
N TYR A 43 -3.34 -3.30 4.46
CA TYR A 43 -1.92 -3.28 4.80
C TYR A 43 -1.64 -3.84 6.18
N THR A 44 -2.41 -3.42 7.19
CA THR A 44 -2.19 -3.89 8.56
C THR A 44 -2.44 -5.38 8.69
N ASP A 45 -3.46 -5.92 8.04
CA ASP A 45 -3.74 -7.36 8.00
C ASP A 45 -2.61 -8.15 7.32
N ALA A 46 -2.09 -7.62 6.21
CA ALA A 46 -0.97 -8.26 5.51
C ALA A 46 0.30 -8.27 6.36
N LEU A 47 0.63 -7.15 6.99
CA LEU A 47 1.79 -7.04 7.89
C LEU A 47 1.67 -7.98 9.09
N GLU A 48 0.51 -8.05 9.75
CA GLU A 48 0.27 -8.97 10.86
C GLU A 48 0.42 -10.43 10.44
N LYS A 49 -0.10 -10.82 9.26
CA LYS A 49 0.06 -12.17 8.70
C LYS A 49 1.52 -12.51 8.38
N LEU A 50 2.32 -11.52 8.02
CA LEU A 50 3.76 -11.68 7.76
C LEU A 50 4.62 -11.61 9.05
N GLY A 51 3.99 -11.48 10.22
CA GLY A 51 4.66 -11.53 11.52
C GLY A 51 5.20 -10.18 12.01
N PHE A 52 4.75 -9.08 11.44
CA PHE A 52 5.07 -7.74 11.95
C PHE A 52 4.25 -7.42 13.19
N THR A 53 4.83 -6.67 14.11
CA THR A 53 4.09 -6.01 15.19
C THR A 53 3.52 -4.71 14.64
N VAL A 54 2.20 -4.61 14.54
CA VAL A 54 1.52 -3.44 13.98
C VAL A 54 0.99 -2.53 15.07
N GLN A 55 1.26 -1.23 14.93
CA GLN A 55 0.70 -0.18 15.77
C GLN A 55 -0.18 0.71 14.89
N LYS A 56 -1.47 0.80 15.22
CA LYS A 56 -2.49 1.59 14.50
C LYS A 56 -2.75 2.92 15.20
N ASN A 57 -3.40 3.84 14.51
CA ASN A 57 -3.82 5.15 15.05
C ASN A 57 -2.64 5.99 15.57
N LEU A 58 -1.59 6.08 14.75
CA LEU A 58 -0.39 6.84 15.13
C LEU A 58 -0.70 8.33 15.24
N CYS A 59 -0.27 8.92 16.36
CA CYS A 59 -0.46 10.35 16.63
C CYS A 59 -1.93 10.83 16.53
N GLY A 60 -2.89 9.94 16.74
CA GLY A 60 -4.31 10.26 16.64
C GLY A 60 -4.87 10.27 15.21
N ILE A 61 -4.08 9.85 14.22
CA ILE A 61 -4.55 9.69 12.84
C ILE A 61 -5.02 8.24 12.67
N GLU A 62 -6.32 8.05 12.49
CA GLU A 62 -6.97 6.73 12.50
C GLU A 62 -6.43 5.78 11.43
N THR A 63 -6.05 6.30 10.26
CA THR A 63 -5.54 5.52 9.13
C THR A 63 -4.02 5.38 9.15
N ALA A 64 -3.30 6.08 10.03
CA ALA A 64 -1.85 5.96 10.14
C ALA A 64 -1.44 4.75 10.98
N PHE A 65 -0.45 4.00 10.50
CA PHE A 65 0.07 2.83 11.20
C PHE A 65 1.56 2.66 10.99
N SER A 66 2.18 1.83 11.81
CA SER A 66 3.53 1.31 11.59
C SER A 66 3.58 -0.19 11.78
N GLY A 67 4.40 -0.88 11.00
CA GLY A 67 4.74 -2.27 11.19
C GLY A 67 6.23 -2.40 11.54
N SER A 68 6.55 -3.11 12.60
CA SER A 68 7.92 -3.35 13.04
C SER A 68 8.26 -4.82 12.99
N TYR A 69 9.43 -5.18 12.48
CA TYR A 69 9.92 -6.54 12.41
C TYR A 69 11.38 -6.61 12.87
N GLY A 70 11.71 -7.66 13.62
CA GLY A 70 13.06 -7.88 14.12
C GLY A 70 13.41 -7.01 15.33
N SER A 71 14.69 -6.95 15.64
CA SER A 71 15.23 -6.21 16.80
C SER A 71 16.68 -5.83 16.56
N GLY A 72 17.19 -4.91 17.39
CA GLY A 72 18.59 -4.48 17.35
C GLY A 72 18.81 -3.18 16.58
N ARG A 73 20.06 -2.97 16.15
CA ARG A 73 20.48 -1.75 15.45
C ARG A 73 21.37 -2.11 14.26
N PRO A 74 21.39 -1.32 13.17
CA PRO A 74 20.60 -0.10 12.97
C PRO A 74 19.10 -0.39 12.78
N VAL A 75 18.25 0.59 13.08
CA VAL A 75 16.82 0.57 12.73
C VAL A 75 16.67 1.25 11.37
N ILE A 76 16.04 0.58 10.41
CA ILE A 76 15.80 1.10 9.07
C ILE A 76 14.31 1.38 8.95
N GLY A 77 13.95 2.60 8.58
CA GLY A 77 12.56 3.00 8.29
C GLY A 77 12.29 3.03 6.80
N ILE A 78 11.13 2.49 6.40
CA ILE A 78 10.58 2.59 5.05
C ILE A 78 9.25 3.32 5.19
N LEU A 79 9.02 4.33 4.37
CA LEU A 79 7.78 5.11 4.34
C LEU A 79 7.00 4.77 3.08
N GLY A 80 5.71 4.50 3.23
CA GLY A 80 4.76 4.32 2.15
C GLY A 80 3.56 5.25 2.30
N GLU A 81 2.95 5.61 1.20
CA GLU A 81 1.71 6.39 1.12
C GLU A 81 0.69 5.58 0.32
N PHE A 82 -0.61 5.75 0.61
CA PHE A 82 -1.66 4.95 -0.03
C PHE A 82 -2.98 5.70 -0.26
N ASP A 83 -2.96 7.03 -0.13
CA ASP A 83 -4.11 7.87 -0.43
C ASP A 83 -4.31 8.08 -1.93
N ALA A 84 -5.57 8.27 -2.32
CA ALA A 84 -5.99 8.63 -3.65
C ALA A 84 -6.17 10.15 -3.79
N LEU A 85 -6.35 10.60 -5.02
CA LEU A 85 -6.61 11.99 -5.37
C LEU A 85 -8.05 12.18 -5.86
N SER A 86 -8.64 13.32 -5.50
CA SER A 86 -9.99 13.69 -5.95
C SER A 86 -10.02 13.97 -7.44
N GLY A 87 -11.08 13.54 -8.12
CA GLY A 87 -11.32 13.84 -9.54
C GLY A 87 -10.47 13.02 -10.53
N LEU A 88 -9.69 12.05 -10.05
CA LEU A 88 -8.80 11.25 -10.89
C LEU A 88 -9.27 9.80 -11.10
N SER A 89 -10.59 9.55 -11.01
CA SER A 89 -11.14 8.25 -11.33
C SER A 89 -10.76 7.85 -12.76
N GLN A 90 -10.20 6.64 -12.91
CA GLN A 90 -9.66 6.18 -14.18
C GLN A 90 -9.87 4.68 -14.33
N GLN A 91 -10.26 4.25 -15.52
CA GLN A 91 -10.32 2.84 -15.87
C GLN A 91 -8.92 2.27 -16.05
N SER A 92 -8.66 1.13 -15.41
CA SER A 92 -7.40 0.42 -15.56
C SER A 92 -7.18 -0.01 -17.01
N GLY A 93 -5.94 0.17 -17.52
CA GLY A 93 -5.54 -0.23 -18.87
C GLY A 93 -6.02 0.69 -20.00
N ALA A 94 -6.80 1.75 -19.71
CA ALA A 94 -7.20 2.71 -20.73
C ALA A 94 -6.05 3.68 -21.07
N ALA A 95 -5.81 3.88 -22.37
CA ALA A 95 -4.79 4.82 -22.86
C ALA A 95 -5.26 6.29 -22.86
N GLU A 96 -6.54 6.51 -22.69
CA GLU A 96 -7.18 7.83 -22.68
C GLU A 96 -7.87 8.08 -21.34
N VAL A 97 -8.24 9.34 -21.07
CA VAL A 97 -9.01 9.69 -19.87
C VAL A 97 -10.37 9.02 -19.92
N GLN A 98 -10.58 8.05 -19.04
CA GLN A 98 -11.82 7.29 -18.96
C GLN A 98 -12.19 7.05 -17.50
N SER A 99 -13.01 7.93 -16.95
CA SER A 99 -13.46 7.82 -15.57
C SER A 99 -14.38 6.61 -15.39
N VAL A 100 -14.13 5.82 -14.34
CA VAL A 100 -15.08 4.79 -13.86
C VAL A 100 -16.26 5.49 -13.18
N THR A 101 -15.97 6.47 -12.35
CA THR A 101 -16.98 7.31 -11.66
C THR A 101 -16.69 8.76 -11.99
N PRO A 102 -17.55 9.46 -12.72
CA PRO A 102 -17.35 10.89 -13.05
C PRO A 102 -17.13 11.74 -11.79
N GLY A 103 -15.99 12.48 -11.75
CA GLY A 103 -15.60 13.28 -10.59
C GLY A 103 -15.13 12.47 -9.37
N GLY A 104 -15.08 11.15 -9.47
CA GLY A 104 -14.63 10.27 -8.41
C GLY A 104 -13.13 10.29 -8.17
N ASN A 105 -12.70 9.65 -7.09
CA ASN A 105 -11.29 9.55 -6.70
C ASN A 105 -10.53 8.55 -7.59
N GLY A 106 -9.20 8.68 -7.62
CA GLY A 106 -8.35 7.73 -8.32
C GLY A 106 -6.88 7.86 -7.94
N HIS A 107 -6.10 6.82 -8.24
CA HIS A 107 -4.69 6.72 -7.90
C HIS A 107 -3.77 7.30 -9.00
N GLY A 108 -4.01 8.57 -9.37
CA GLY A 108 -3.19 9.26 -10.38
C GLY A 108 -1.72 9.45 -9.98
N CYS A 109 -1.39 9.31 -8.70
CA CYS A 109 -0.01 9.37 -8.19
C CYS A 109 0.60 7.96 -7.97
N GLY A 110 -0.17 6.89 -8.16
CA GLY A 110 0.32 5.51 -8.01
C GLY A 110 0.54 5.06 -6.57
N HIS A 111 -0.08 5.72 -5.58
CA HIS A 111 0.09 5.36 -4.17
C HIS A 111 -0.46 3.96 -3.82
N ASN A 112 -1.38 3.42 -4.63
CA ASN A 112 -1.81 2.02 -4.51
C ASN A 112 -0.67 1.02 -4.70
N LEU A 113 0.36 1.37 -5.49
CA LEU A 113 1.57 0.56 -5.70
C LEU A 113 2.66 0.89 -4.69
N LEU A 114 2.78 2.17 -4.30
CA LEU A 114 3.87 2.64 -3.43
C LEU A 114 3.83 1.99 -2.05
N GLY A 115 2.65 1.74 -1.52
CA GLY A 115 2.47 1.10 -0.22
C GLY A 115 2.56 -0.42 -0.27
N ALA A 116 2.27 -1.02 -1.40
CA ALA A 116 2.27 -2.47 -1.57
C ALA A 116 3.65 -3.01 -1.89
#